data_b80d1d72eb5d45d894fe811d6954b56e
#
_entry.id   b80d1d72eb5d45d894fe811d6954b56e
#
_cell.length_a   1.000
_cell.length_b   1.000
_cell.length_c   1.000
_cell.angle_alpha   90.00
_cell.angle_beta   90.00
_cell.angle_gamma   90.00
#
_symmetry.space_group_name_H-M   'P 1'
#
loop_
_entity.id
_entity.type
_entity.pdbx_description
1 polymer ?
#
loop_
_entity_poly.entity_id
_entity_poly.type
_entity_poly.pdbx_seq_one_letter_code
_entity_poly.pdbx_strand_id
1 'polypeptide(L)'
;EEKAAFRVVGISCLLNKELTKNFEVIPTVWDMALADGTLTKLTSLQESRPQGLLGISVHHTADWKYLIAVRSDKKDDAFEEYRIPACKWAIFEGKGTNRSLQELEQRVITEWLPTSGYTYANSPDIEVYMKADPQNAVYEYWIPIL
;
A
#
# COMPACT_ATOMS: atom_id res chain seq x y z
N GLU A 1 -9.22 13.56 -0.95
CA GLU A 1 -10.36 13.04 -0.19
C GLU A 1 -10.03 12.87 1.29
N GLU A 2 -10.93 13.27 2.14
CA GLU A 2 -10.86 12.95 3.57
C GLU A 2 -11.52 11.61 3.82
N LYS A 3 -10.85 10.75 4.59
CA LYS A 3 -11.39 9.44 4.95
C LYS A 3 -11.23 9.20 6.44
N ALA A 4 -12.22 8.54 7.04
CA ALA A 4 -12.15 8.08 8.42
C ALA A 4 -11.08 6.98 8.56
N ALA A 5 -10.64 6.72 9.79
CA ALA A 5 -9.73 5.61 10.06
C ALA A 5 -10.37 4.27 9.66
N PHE A 6 -9.55 3.34 9.19
CA PHE A 6 -10.01 2.00 8.84
C PHE A 6 -8.98 0.95 9.24
N ARG A 7 -9.45 -0.27 9.41
CA ARG A 7 -8.63 -1.40 9.83
C ARG A 7 -8.25 -2.25 8.63
N VAL A 8 -7.01 -2.71 8.61
CA VAL A 8 -6.50 -3.66 7.62
C VAL A 8 -5.94 -4.89 8.32
N VAL A 9 -5.95 -6.02 7.62
CA VAL A 9 -5.34 -7.26 8.08
C VAL A 9 -4.41 -7.77 6.98
N GLY A 10 -3.26 -8.31 7.37
CA GLY A 10 -2.30 -8.80 6.39
C GLY A 10 -1.01 -9.32 6.99
N ILE A 11 0.02 -9.32 6.16
CA ILE A 11 1.37 -9.71 6.53
C ILE A 11 2.30 -8.51 6.41
N SER A 12 3.37 -8.50 7.17
CA SER A 12 4.35 -7.41 7.11
C SER A 12 5.77 -7.94 6.96
N CYS A 13 6.63 -7.09 6.44
CA CYS A 13 8.08 -7.28 6.47
C CYS A 13 8.75 -5.98 6.83
N LEU A 14 9.96 -6.05 7.39
CA LEU A 14 10.75 -4.86 7.68
C LEU A 14 11.32 -4.30 6.37
N LEU A 15 11.25 -2.99 6.23
CA LEU A 15 11.88 -2.28 5.12
C LEU A 15 13.30 -1.89 5.49
N ASN A 16 14.17 -1.91 4.50
CA ASN A 16 15.52 -1.38 4.64
C ASN A 16 15.48 0.15 4.50
N LYS A 17 16.25 0.86 5.32
CA LYS A 17 16.37 2.32 5.21
C LYS A 17 17.14 2.75 3.97
N GLU A 18 17.87 1.85 3.33
CA GLU A 18 18.37 2.03 1.97
C GLU A 18 17.27 1.68 0.99
N LEU A 19 16.65 2.70 0.37
CA LEU A 19 15.49 2.54 -0.49
C LEU A 19 15.72 1.58 -1.66
N THR A 20 16.94 1.54 -2.22
CA THR A 20 17.26 0.67 -3.34
C THR A 20 17.09 -0.81 -3.03
N LYS A 21 17.35 -1.21 -1.78
CA LYS A 21 17.16 -2.62 -1.36
C LYS A 21 15.70 -3.01 -1.29
N ASN A 22 14.82 -2.07 -1.03
CA ASN A 22 13.38 -2.33 -0.96
C ASN A 22 12.79 -2.68 -2.33
N PHE A 23 13.35 -2.16 -3.42
CA PHE A 23 12.93 -2.53 -4.78
C PHE A 23 13.19 -3.99 -5.11
N GLU A 24 14.10 -4.65 -4.39
CA GLU A 24 14.37 -6.09 -4.54
C GLU A 24 13.53 -6.92 -3.57
N VAL A 25 13.35 -6.44 -2.34
CA VAL A 25 12.66 -7.18 -1.26
C VAL A 25 11.15 -7.21 -1.48
N ILE A 26 10.53 -6.09 -1.82
CA ILE A 26 9.07 -5.97 -1.94
C ILE A 26 8.50 -6.92 -2.99
N PRO A 27 9.02 -7.00 -4.23
CA PRO A 27 8.52 -7.97 -5.20
C PRO A 27 8.65 -9.42 -4.72
N THR A 28 9.72 -9.75 -4.00
CA THR A 28 9.91 -11.09 -3.44
C THR A 28 8.83 -11.46 -2.42
N VAL A 29 8.44 -10.52 -1.56
CA VAL A 29 7.38 -10.73 -0.58
C VAL A 29 6.04 -10.98 -1.28
N TRP A 30 5.73 -10.23 -2.34
CA TRP A 30 4.53 -10.45 -3.15
C TRP A 30 4.54 -11.82 -3.82
N ASP A 31 5.66 -12.23 -4.39
CA ASP A 31 5.80 -13.53 -5.05
C ASP A 31 5.59 -14.68 -4.07
N MET A 32 6.16 -14.59 -2.88
CA MET A 32 5.98 -15.59 -1.84
C MET A 32 4.52 -15.67 -1.38
N ALA A 33 3.88 -14.52 -1.17
CA ALA A 33 2.48 -14.46 -0.75
C ALA A 33 1.53 -15.03 -1.81
N LEU A 34 1.84 -14.84 -3.09
CA LEU A 34 1.09 -15.46 -4.18
C LEU A 34 1.27 -16.97 -4.19
N ALA A 35 2.51 -17.44 -4.05
CA ALA A 35 2.85 -18.86 -4.16
C ALA A 35 2.29 -19.71 -3.00
N ASP A 36 2.23 -19.15 -1.78
CA ASP A 36 1.77 -19.89 -0.59
C ASP A 36 0.28 -19.75 -0.29
N GLY A 37 -0.48 -19.09 -1.16
CA GLY A 37 -1.92 -18.91 -1.00
C GLY A 37 -2.35 -17.77 -0.07
N THR A 38 -1.41 -16.99 0.46
CA THR A 38 -1.71 -15.86 1.35
C THR A 38 -2.60 -14.81 0.68
N LEU A 39 -2.31 -14.46 -0.58
CA LEU A 39 -3.11 -13.46 -1.31
C LEU A 39 -4.55 -13.90 -1.48
N THR A 40 -4.79 -15.19 -1.73
CA THR A 40 -6.14 -15.76 -1.85
C THR A 40 -6.90 -15.64 -0.54
N LYS A 41 -6.25 -15.95 0.58
CA LYS A 41 -6.86 -15.82 1.91
C LYS A 41 -7.21 -14.37 2.23
N LEU A 42 -6.30 -13.44 1.96
CA LEU A 42 -6.53 -12.02 2.19
C LEU A 42 -7.70 -11.51 1.36
N THR A 43 -7.76 -11.89 0.09
CA THR A 43 -8.87 -11.50 -0.79
C THR A 43 -10.23 -11.96 -0.24
N SER A 44 -10.29 -13.14 0.38
CA SER A 44 -11.52 -13.64 0.99
C SER A 44 -11.96 -12.86 2.22
N LEU A 45 -11.06 -12.16 2.87
CA LEU A 45 -11.35 -11.35 4.07
C LEU A 45 -11.70 -9.90 3.72
N GLN A 46 -11.43 -9.47 2.50
CA GLN A 46 -11.57 -8.07 2.09
C GLN A 46 -13.02 -7.59 2.20
N GLU A 47 -13.19 -6.42 2.82
CA GLU A 47 -14.47 -5.76 3.03
C GLU A 47 -14.35 -4.27 2.69
N SER A 48 -15.40 -3.70 2.11
CA SER A 48 -15.50 -2.25 1.85
C SER A 48 -14.34 -1.68 1.02
N ARG A 49 -14.30 -0.37 0.92
CA ARG A 49 -13.22 0.36 0.24
C ARG A 49 -12.10 0.74 1.20
N PRO A 50 -10.85 0.79 0.76
CA PRO A 50 -10.39 0.49 -0.60
C PRO A 50 -10.51 -0.98 -0.96
N GLN A 51 -10.96 -1.27 -2.18
CA GLN A 51 -11.12 -2.64 -2.66
C GLN A 51 -9.79 -3.18 -3.20
N GLY A 52 -9.58 -4.48 -3.00
CA GLY A 52 -8.43 -5.20 -3.52
C GLY A 52 -7.31 -5.31 -2.52
N LEU A 53 -6.15 -5.74 -3.01
CA LEU A 53 -4.94 -5.90 -2.20
C LEU A 53 -4.26 -4.55 -2.01
N LEU A 54 -3.76 -4.32 -0.81
CA LEU A 54 -3.09 -3.08 -0.44
C LEU A 54 -1.62 -3.35 -0.17
N GLY A 55 -0.75 -2.50 -0.72
CA GLY A 55 0.64 -2.39 -0.32
C GLY A 55 0.81 -1.15 0.53
N ILE A 56 1.17 -1.30 1.79
CA ILE A 56 1.22 -0.21 2.75
C ILE A 56 2.65 -0.01 3.23
N SER A 57 3.20 1.17 2.95
CA SER A 57 4.54 1.54 3.39
C SER A 57 4.45 2.39 4.64
N VAL A 58 4.90 1.84 5.77
CA VAL A 58 4.93 2.51 7.07
C VAL A 58 6.36 2.96 7.34
N HIS A 59 6.64 4.24 7.22
CA HIS A 59 7.97 4.82 7.41
C HIS A 59 8.00 6.06 8.30
N HIS A 60 6.91 6.30 9.03
CA HIS A 60 6.81 7.39 9.98
C HIS A 60 7.15 6.98 11.42
N THR A 61 7.50 5.71 11.63
CA THR A 61 7.91 5.15 12.91
C THR A 61 9.41 4.80 12.88
N ALA A 62 9.98 4.40 14.03
CA ALA A 62 11.39 4.02 14.11
C ALA A 62 11.72 2.81 13.23
N ASP A 63 10.79 1.86 13.14
CA ASP A 63 10.94 0.67 12.29
C ASP A 63 10.09 0.84 11.02
N TRP A 64 10.75 0.82 9.88
CA TRP A 64 10.06 0.88 8.60
C TRP A 64 9.54 -0.49 8.21
N LYS A 65 8.27 -0.57 7.85
CA LYS A 65 7.62 -1.83 7.43
C LYS A 65 6.83 -1.65 6.13
N TYR A 66 6.65 -2.77 5.46
CA TYR A 66 5.74 -2.89 4.33
C TYR A 66 4.71 -3.97 4.64
N LEU A 67 3.43 -3.66 4.45
CA LEU A 67 2.34 -4.62 4.65
C LEU A 67 1.69 -4.95 3.31
N ILE A 68 1.37 -6.24 3.15
CA ILE A 68 0.44 -6.69 2.13
C ILE A 68 -0.85 -7.03 2.87
N ALA A 69 -1.92 -6.32 2.58
CA ALA A 69 -3.12 -6.37 3.42
C ALA A 69 -4.39 -6.14 2.61
N VAL A 70 -5.52 -6.33 3.27
CA VAL A 70 -6.84 -5.93 2.77
C VAL A 70 -7.58 -5.17 3.86
N ARG A 71 -8.50 -4.31 3.47
CA ARG A 71 -9.40 -3.70 4.44
C ARG A 71 -10.39 -4.75 4.94
N SER A 72 -10.43 -4.95 6.25
CA SER A 72 -11.33 -5.91 6.87
C SER A 72 -11.52 -5.62 8.35
N ASP A 73 -12.73 -5.85 8.85
CA ASP A 73 -13.04 -5.85 10.28
C ASP A 73 -13.08 -7.27 10.85
N LYS A 74 -12.88 -8.28 10.01
CA LYS A 74 -12.81 -9.68 10.42
C LYS A 74 -11.53 -9.98 11.17
N LYS A 75 -11.61 -10.85 12.18
CA LYS A 75 -10.43 -11.32 12.89
C LYS A 75 -9.92 -12.61 12.27
N ASP A 76 -8.61 -12.69 12.10
CA ASP A 76 -7.92 -13.91 11.68
C ASP A 76 -6.55 -13.93 12.34
N ASP A 77 -6.31 -14.91 13.21
CA ASP A 77 -5.08 -15.01 14.00
C ASP A 77 -3.84 -15.28 13.14
N ALA A 78 -4.02 -15.71 11.88
CA ALA A 78 -2.91 -15.89 10.94
C ALA A 78 -2.35 -14.58 10.41
N PHE A 79 -3.07 -13.45 10.60
CA PHE A 79 -2.68 -12.16 10.05
C PHE A 79 -2.53 -11.10 11.13
N GLU A 80 -1.67 -10.14 10.87
CA GLU A 80 -1.51 -8.94 11.69
C GLU A 80 -2.63 -7.94 11.40
N GLU A 81 -2.98 -7.17 12.41
CA GLU A 81 -3.91 -6.05 12.29
C GLU A 81 -3.14 -4.74 12.27
N TYR A 82 -3.58 -3.80 11.45
CA TYR A 82 -3.05 -2.44 11.45
C TYR A 82 -4.19 -1.46 11.23
N ARG A 83 -4.17 -0.36 11.96
CA ARG A 83 -5.19 0.69 11.81
C ARG A 83 -4.61 1.86 11.03
N ILE A 84 -5.22 2.16 9.89
CA ILE A 84 -4.88 3.33 9.09
C ILE A 84 -5.59 4.53 9.73
N PRO A 85 -4.86 5.57 10.14
CA PRO A 85 -5.48 6.73 10.79
C PRO A 85 -6.36 7.52 9.84
N ALA A 86 -7.34 8.23 10.41
CA ALA A 86 -8.12 9.17 9.62
C ALA A 86 -7.20 10.27 9.10
N CYS A 87 -7.28 10.55 7.81
CA CYS A 87 -6.49 11.62 7.21
C CYS A 87 -7.05 12.05 5.86
N LYS A 88 -6.45 13.07 5.30
CA LYS A 88 -6.72 13.54 3.96
C LYS A 88 -5.75 12.87 2.99
N TRP A 89 -6.28 12.37 1.87
CA TRP A 89 -5.52 11.60 0.89
C TRP A 89 -5.50 12.30 -0.46
N ALA A 90 -4.34 12.34 -1.07
CA ALA A 90 -4.22 12.58 -2.51
C ALA A 90 -4.19 11.19 -3.19
N ILE A 91 -5.11 10.97 -4.11
CA ILE A 91 -5.31 9.67 -4.75
C ILE A 91 -5.01 9.79 -6.24
N PHE A 92 -4.11 8.96 -6.73
CA PHE A 92 -3.66 8.94 -8.12
C PHE A 92 -4.00 7.58 -8.73
N GLU A 93 -4.77 7.57 -9.80
CA GLU A 93 -5.19 6.37 -10.50
C GLU A 93 -4.24 6.05 -11.66
N GLY A 94 -4.07 4.77 -11.95
CA GLY A 94 -3.28 4.32 -13.08
C GLY A 94 -3.57 2.88 -13.44
N LYS A 95 -2.98 2.47 -14.56
CA LYS A 95 -3.02 1.08 -15.02
C LYS A 95 -1.78 0.78 -15.85
N GLY A 96 -1.40 -0.49 -15.90
CA GLY A 96 -0.25 -0.96 -16.65
C GLY A 96 0.57 -1.96 -15.87
N THR A 97 1.88 -1.84 -15.94
CA THR A 97 2.82 -2.74 -15.26
C THR A 97 3.18 -2.24 -13.87
N ASN A 98 3.82 -3.09 -13.08
CA ASN A 98 4.38 -2.66 -11.79
C ASN A 98 5.40 -1.54 -11.96
N ARG A 99 6.12 -1.53 -13.07
CA ARG A 99 7.05 -0.45 -13.38
C ARG A 99 6.33 0.88 -13.58
N SER A 100 5.18 0.89 -14.23
CA SER A 100 4.38 2.11 -14.40
C SER A 100 3.87 2.65 -13.06
N LEU A 101 3.54 1.77 -12.11
CA LEU A 101 3.18 2.19 -10.76
C LEU A 101 4.37 2.83 -10.04
N GLN A 102 5.55 2.21 -10.11
CA GLN A 102 6.77 2.77 -9.51
C GLN A 102 7.12 4.14 -10.09
N GLU A 103 6.96 4.33 -11.41
CA GLU A 103 7.15 5.61 -12.06
C GLU A 103 6.14 6.66 -11.59
N LEU A 104 4.87 6.26 -11.42
CA LEU A 104 3.84 7.14 -10.88
C LEU A 104 4.19 7.59 -9.46
N GLU A 105 4.57 6.68 -8.58
CA GLU A 105 4.97 6.98 -7.21
C GLU A 105 6.13 7.97 -7.16
N GLN A 106 7.15 7.74 -7.97
CA GLN A 106 8.30 8.62 -8.05
C GLN A 106 7.91 10.03 -8.51
N ARG A 107 7.07 10.14 -9.53
CA ARG A 107 6.60 11.43 -10.05
C ARG A 107 5.74 12.18 -9.05
N VAL A 108 4.90 11.48 -8.30
CA VAL A 108 4.09 12.10 -7.25
C VAL A 108 4.97 12.76 -6.20
N ILE A 109 5.99 12.05 -5.73
CA ILE A 109 6.88 12.54 -4.68
C ILE A 109 7.83 13.65 -5.18
N THR A 110 8.38 13.49 -6.39
CA THR A 110 9.42 14.41 -6.90
C THR A 110 8.87 15.60 -7.69
N GLU A 111 7.71 15.46 -8.31
CA GLU A 111 7.14 16.51 -9.18
C GLU A 111 5.86 17.11 -8.63
N TRP A 112 4.89 16.28 -8.25
CA TRP A 112 3.58 16.77 -7.83
C TRP A 112 3.60 17.37 -6.43
N LEU A 113 4.10 16.63 -5.44
CA LEU A 113 4.07 17.06 -4.04
C LEU A 113 4.79 18.40 -3.81
N PRO A 114 6.01 18.62 -4.35
CA PRO A 114 6.71 19.89 -4.17
C PRO A 114 5.98 21.09 -4.78
N THR A 115 5.17 20.89 -5.81
CA THR A 115 4.46 21.98 -6.52
C THR A 115 2.99 22.11 -6.15
N SER A 116 2.46 21.18 -5.36
CA SER A 116 1.02 21.10 -5.04
C SER A 116 0.56 22.09 -3.99
N GLY A 117 1.45 22.58 -3.15
CA GLY A 117 1.10 23.37 -1.97
C GLY A 117 0.69 22.51 -0.77
N TYR A 118 0.62 21.18 -0.91
CA TYR A 118 0.33 20.27 0.19
C TYR A 118 1.61 19.80 0.87
N THR A 119 1.47 19.42 2.13
CA THR A 119 2.56 18.84 2.93
C THR A 119 2.26 17.37 3.19
N TYR A 120 3.30 16.53 3.13
CA TYR A 120 3.19 15.11 3.45
C TYR A 120 2.78 14.92 4.92
N ALA A 121 1.73 14.17 5.16
CA ALA A 121 1.27 13.88 6.51
C ALA A 121 2.05 12.70 7.12
N ASN A 122 2.06 12.62 8.44
CA ASN A 122 2.76 11.56 9.17
C ASN A 122 1.88 10.30 9.27
N SER A 123 1.62 9.67 8.13
CA SER A 123 0.79 8.47 7.98
C SER A 123 1.36 7.59 6.88
N PRO A 124 0.94 6.32 6.78
CA PRO A 124 1.45 5.43 5.73
C PRO A 124 1.01 5.83 4.33
N ASP A 125 1.83 5.48 3.32
CA ASP A 125 1.44 5.48 1.92
C ASP A 125 0.74 4.18 1.58
N ILE A 126 -0.23 4.22 0.68
CA ILE A 126 -0.99 3.03 0.28
C ILE A 126 -0.99 2.87 -1.24
N GLU A 127 -0.57 1.69 -1.70
CA GLU A 127 -0.80 1.23 -3.07
C GLU A 127 -2.06 0.37 -3.05
N VAL A 128 -3.05 0.70 -3.86
CA VAL A 128 -4.29 -0.08 -3.97
C VAL A 128 -4.28 -0.83 -5.30
N TYR A 129 -4.26 -2.15 -5.23
CA TYR A 129 -4.28 -3.02 -6.41
C TYR A 129 -5.68 -3.56 -6.62
N MET A 130 -6.48 -2.89 -7.44
CA MET A 130 -7.82 -3.36 -7.80
C MET A 130 -7.76 -4.58 -8.71
N LYS A 131 -6.70 -4.68 -9.51
CA LYS A 131 -6.36 -5.85 -10.30
C LYS A 131 -4.85 -6.06 -10.20
N ALA A 132 -4.42 -7.15 -9.57
CA ALA A 132 -3.02 -7.42 -9.24
C ALA A 132 -2.32 -8.27 -10.31
N ASP A 133 -2.57 -8.01 -11.59
CA ASP A 133 -1.85 -8.64 -12.71
C ASP A 133 -0.59 -7.81 -13.00
N PRO A 134 0.63 -8.37 -12.87
CA PRO A 134 1.86 -7.61 -13.08
C PRO A 134 2.00 -6.98 -14.47
N GLN A 135 1.32 -7.55 -15.48
CA GLN A 135 1.38 -7.07 -16.87
C GLN A 135 0.23 -6.14 -17.21
N ASN A 136 -0.87 -6.17 -16.44
CA ASN A 136 -2.07 -5.42 -16.74
C ASN A 136 -2.79 -5.04 -15.44
N ALA A 137 -2.07 -4.39 -14.54
CA ALA A 137 -2.59 -3.98 -13.24
C ALA A 137 -3.51 -2.76 -13.36
N VAL A 138 -4.51 -2.71 -12.49
CA VAL A 138 -5.31 -1.51 -12.24
C VAL A 138 -5.05 -1.12 -10.80
N TYR A 139 -4.60 0.12 -10.57
CA TYR A 139 -4.11 0.54 -9.26
C TYR A 139 -4.44 1.99 -8.94
N GLU A 140 -4.36 2.30 -7.65
CA GLU A 140 -4.34 3.68 -7.14
C GLU A 140 -3.13 3.83 -6.22
N TYR A 141 -2.57 5.02 -6.17
CA TYR A 141 -1.54 5.37 -5.21
C TYR A 141 -2.07 6.49 -4.31
N TRP A 142 -2.11 6.21 -3.01
CA TRP A 142 -2.65 7.13 -2.00
C TRP A 142 -1.51 7.67 -1.14
N ILE A 143 -1.37 8.99 -1.12
CA ILE A 143 -0.42 9.62 -0.21
C ILE A 143 -1.16 10.50 0.81
N PRO A 144 -0.79 10.41 2.09
CA PRO A 144 -1.42 11.23 3.11
C PRO A 144 -0.91 12.67 3.03
N ILE A 145 -1.83 13.64 3.11
CA ILE A 145 -1.50 15.07 3.03
C ILE A 145 -2.16 15.84 4.17
N LEU A 146 -1.54 16.97 4.49
CA LEU A 146 -2.08 17.90 5.47
C LEU A 146 -2.95 18.97 4.82
#